data_96f2cfd00d94b8ea64f879fc7080ea8f
#
_entry.id   96f2cfd00d94b8ea64f879fc7080ea8f
#
_cell.length_a   1.000
_cell.length_b   1.000
_cell.length_c   1.000
_cell.angle_alpha   90.00
_cell.angle_beta   90.00
_cell.angle_gamma   90.00
#
_symmetry.space_group_name_H-M   'P 1'
#
loop_
_entity.id
_entity.type
_entity.pdbx_description
1 polymer ?
#
loop_
_entity_poly.entity_id
_entity_poly.type
_entity_poly.pdbx_seq_one_letter_code
_entity_poly.pdbx_strand_id
1 'polypeptide(L)'
;MKGYQPETYGERIADVYDELFADVSDVAANVSFLDALAPRRPGRFLELAVGTGRLAIPLAALGHDVTGIDVSASMLAALSAADTDRRVTTVHGDMVDVLPAGPFDVVFVAFNSLFMLADADRQRACFAAVATVLAPGGSFVVEAFVPWDPPRGGPHVELRSMTTDRVVLAADLTDSVNQTVNGQFIELVDGQPVRLRPYVLRWSRPAELDAWAAATGLRLGERFADVRRAPFTDDSPFHVSVYRGA
;
A
#
# COMPACT_ATOMS: atom_id res chain seq x y z
N MET A 1 6.44 17.94 -2.33
CA MET A 1 7.67 18.26 -1.51
C MET A 1 8.86 18.43 -2.45
N LYS A 2 9.67 19.48 -2.30
CA LYS A 2 10.84 19.69 -3.19
C LYS A 2 11.89 18.60 -3.02
N GLY A 3 12.34 17.98 -4.12
CA GLY A 3 13.35 16.93 -4.12
C GLY A 3 12.82 15.52 -3.75
N TYR A 4 11.53 15.37 -3.53
CA TYR A 4 10.90 14.07 -3.33
C TYR A 4 10.76 13.35 -4.69
N GLN A 5 11.12 12.08 -4.71
CA GLN A 5 10.98 11.17 -5.84
C GLN A 5 10.14 9.97 -5.43
N PRO A 6 9.59 9.18 -6.35
CA PRO A 6 8.75 8.02 -6.01
C PRO A 6 9.41 7.03 -5.04
N GLU A 7 10.72 6.77 -5.18
CA GLU A 7 11.49 5.86 -4.33
C GLU A 7 11.86 6.46 -2.96
N THR A 8 11.74 7.79 -2.80
CA THR A 8 12.27 8.51 -1.61
C THR A 8 11.74 7.94 -0.29
N TYR A 9 10.45 7.62 -0.22
CA TYR A 9 9.87 7.06 1.00
C TYR A 9 10.54 5.71 1.36
N GLY A 10 10.53 4.78 0.44
CA GLY A 10 11.10 3.44 0.66
C GLY A 10 12.59 3.49 1.00
N GLU A 11 13.38 4.31 0.27
CA GLU A 11 14.81 4.47 0.51
C GLU A 11 15.13 5.06 1.89
N ARG A 12 14.21 5.83 2.47
CA ARG A 12 14.42 6.51 3.76
C ARG A 12 13.84 5.79 4.96
N ILE A 13 12.98 4.79 4.76
CA ILE A 13 12.26 4.14 5.87
C ILE A 13 12.50 2.63 5.95
N ALA A 14 13.08 2.00 4.93
CA ALA A 14 13.23 0.54 4.86
C ALA A 14 13.93 -0.07 6.10
N ASP A 15 14.89 0.66 6.69
CA ASP A 15 15.66 0.22 7.85
C ASP A 15 14.85 0.09 9.16
N VAL A 16 13.69 0.76 9.24
CA VAL A 16 12.82 0.79 10.43
C VAL A 16 11.36 0.48 10.12
N TYR A 17 11.04 0.16 8.85
CA TYR A 17 9.67 0.01 8.39
C TYR A 17 8.89 -1.03 9.21
N ASP A 18 9.44 -2.21 9.36
CA ASP A 18 8.77 -3.30 10.07
C ASP A 18 8.60 -3.00 11.57
N GLU A 19 9.57 -2.28 12.17
CA GLU A 19 9.45 -1.82 13.56
C GLU A 19 8.36 -0.76 13.72
N LEU A 20 8.34 0.27 12.86
CA LEU A 20 7.38 1.38 12.95
C LEU A 20 5.93 0.94 12.67
N PHE A 21 5.75 -0.12 11.91
CA PHE A 21 4.45 -0.60 11.46
C PHE A 21 4.11 -2.02 11.93
N ALA A 22 4.82 -2.53 12.96
CA ALA A 22 4.60 -3.88 13.50
C ALA A 22 3.14 -4.12 13.95
N ASP A 23 2.53 -3.13 14.59
CA ASP A 23 1.19 -3.24 15.19
C ASP A 23 0.07 -2.64 14.30
N VAL A 24 0.41 -2.19 13.08
CA VAL A 24 -0.56 -1.42 12.26
C VAL A 24 -1.54 -2.30 11.51
N SER A 25 -1.21 -3.56 11.25
CA SER A 25 -2.14 -4.47 10.59
C SER A 25 -1.95 -5.92 11.03
N ASP A 26 -3.06 -6.64 11.09
CA ASP A 26 -3.07 -8.09 11.32
C ASP A 26 -2.66 -8.82 10.03
N VAL A 27 -1.38 -9.18 9.94
CA VAL A 27 -0.80 -9.89 8.79
C VAL A 27 -1.53 -11.19 8.51
N ALA A 28 -1.85 -11.97 9.55
CA ALA A 28 -2.52 -13.27 9.39
C ALA A 28 -3.94 -13.10 8.82
N ALA A 29 -4.69 -12.09 9.28
CA ALA A 29 -6.02 -11.79 8.73
C ALA A 29 -5.94 -11.29 7.28
N ASN A 30 -4.96 -10.43 6.94
CA ASN A 30 -4.72 -9.99 5.57
C ASN A 30 -4.41 -11.15 4.63
N VAL A 31 -3.49 -12.01 5.03
CA VAL A 31 -3.10 -13.20 4.24
C VAL A 31 -4.30 -14.13 4.04
N SER A 32 -5.07 -14.40 5.11
CA SER A 32 -6.28 -15.22 5.02
C SER A 32 -7.34 -14.62 4.10
N PHE A 33 -7.53 -13.31 4.15
CA PHE A 33 -8.45 -12.59 3.27
C PHE A 33 -8.03 -12.72 1.80
N LEU A 34 -6.76 -12.48 1.50
CA LEU A 34 -6.22 -12.57 0.14
C LEU A 34 -6.25 -14.00 -0.40
N ASP A 35 -5.84 -14.98 0.41
CA ASP A 35 -5.88 -16.40 0.07
C ASP A 35 -7.30 -16.85 -0.31
N ALA A 36 -8.32 -16.38 0.42
CA ALA A 36 -9.73 -16.70 0.13
C ALA A 36 -10.25 -16.11 -1.19
N LEU A 37 -9.55 -15.14 -1.80
CA LEU A 37 -9.88 -14.58 -3.10
C LEU A 37 -9.31 -15.38 -4.27
N ALA A 38 -8.35 -16.28 -4.02
CA ALA A 38 -7.75 -17.11 -5.06
C ALA A 38 -8.77 -18.12 -5.60
N PRO A 39 -9.07 -18.14 -6.91
CA PRO A 39 -10.02 -19.09 -7.50
C PRO A 39 -9.48 -20.51 -7.56
N ARG A 40 -8.18 -20.69 -7.32
CA ARG A 40 -7.44 -21.96 -7.42
C ARG A 40 -6.21 -21.94 -6.52
N ARG A 41 -5.61 -23.11 -6.29
CA ARG A 41 -4.32 -23.26 -5.60
C ARG A 41 -3.34 -24.08 -6.46
N PRO A 42 -2.12 -23.58 -6.70
CA PRO A 42 -1.67 -22.22 -6.38
C PRO A 42 -2.39 -21.16 -7.19
N GLY A 43 -2.71 -20.03 -6.56
CA GLY A 43 -3.12 -18.81 -7.23
C GLY A 43 -1.91 -17.96 -7.61
N ARG A 44 -2.06 -17.09 -8.63
CA ARG A 44 -1.04 -16.11 -9.02
C ARG A 44 -1.37 -14.75 -8.46
N PHE A 45 -0.49 -14.22 -7.64
CA PHE A 45 -0.65 -12.95 -6.94
C PHE A 45 0.36 -11.91 -7.41
N LEU A 46 -0.08 -10.66 -7.50
CA LEU A 46 0.80 -9.50 -7.68
C LEU A 46 0.55 -8.50 -6.56
N GLU A 47 1.57 -8.23 -5.74
CA GLU A 47 1.55 -7.16 -4.76
C GLU A 47 2.20 -5.91 -5.34
N LEU A 48 1.44 -4.80 -5.36
CA LEU A 48 1.91 -3.48 -5.77
C LEU A 48 2.48 -2.75 -4.56
N ALA A 49 3.67 -2.16 -4.69
CA ALA A 49 4.45 -1.60 -3.58
C ALA A 49 4.66 -2.63 -2.46
N VAL A 50 5.33 -3.74 -2.81
CA VAL A 50 5.50 -4.91 -1.94
C VAL A 50 6.31 -4.62 -0.67
N GLY A 51 7.12 -3.55 -0.66
CA GLY A 51 7.93 -3.14 0.47
C GLY A 51 8.88 -4.25 0.95
N THR A 52 8.85 -4.52 2.24
CA THR A 52 9.65 -5.57 2.91
C THR A 52 9.09 -6.98 2.74
N GLY A 53 7.95 -7.14 2.02
CA GLY A 53 7.33 -8.44 1.77
C GLY A 53 6.42 -8.95 2.88
N ARG A 54 5.94 -8.06 3.73
CA ARG A 54 5.10 -8.36 4.91
C ARG A 54 3.89 -9.25 4.59
N LEU A 55 3.26 -9.09 3.41
CA LEU A 55 2.16 -9.94 2.94
C LEU A 55 2.60 -10.96 1.89
N ALA A 56 3.52 -10.59 0.99
CA ALA A 56 3.99 -11.45 -0.09
C ALA A 56 4.67 -12.74 0.45
N ILE A 57 5.54 -12.62 1.45
CA ILE A 57 6.28 -13.77 1.99
C ILE A 57 5.33 -14.81 2.59
N PRO A 58 4.40 -14.47 3.51
CA PRO A 58 3.48 -15.46 4.05
C PRO A 58 2.48 -16.00 3.02
N LEU A 59 2.05 -15.21 2.01
CA LEU A 59 1.25 -15.72 0.89
C LEU A 59 2.03 -16.78 0.08
N ALA A 60 3.30 -16.52 -0.23
CA ALA A 60 4.16 -17.46 -0.92
C ALA A 60 4.40 -18.73 -0.07
N ALA A 61 4.48 -18.59 1.25
CA ALA A 61 4.59 -19.73 2.18
C ALA A 61 3.35 -20.65 2.18
N LEU A 62 2.16 -20.13 1.80
CA LEU A 62 0.96 -20.93 1.56
C LEU A 62 1.00 -21.71 0.23
N GLY A 63 2.06 -21.53 -0.57
CA GLY A 63 2.26 -22.22 -1.85
C GLY A 63 1.70 -21.49 -3.06
N HIS A 64 1.38 -20.19 -2.94
CA HIS A 64 0.99 -19.36 -4.07
C HIS A 64 2.19 -18.88 -4.89
N ASP A 65 1.97 -18.57 -6.17
CA ASP A 65 2.92 -17.89 -7.04
C ASP A 65 2.78 -16.38 -6.82
N VAL A 66 3.71 -15.79 -6.07
CA VAL A 66 3.65 -14.40 -5.64
C VAL A 66 4.75 -13.58 -6.32
N THR A 67 4.33 -12.54 -7.01
CA THR A 67 5.21 -11.49 -7.55
C THR A 67 4.96 -10.20 -6.77
N GLY A 68 6.04 -9.50 -6.39
CA GLY A 68 5.97 -8.20 -5.75
C GLY A 68 6.73 -7.15 -6.55
N ILE A 69 6.15 -5.98 -6.74
CA ILE A 69 6.81 -4.84 -7.37
C ILE A 69 7.00 -3.70 -6.37
N ASP A 70 8.19 -3.10 -6.36
CA ASP A 70 8.48 -1.89 -5.59
C ASP A 70 9.47 -0.99 -6.32
N VAL A 71 9.32 0.32 -6.17
CA VAL A 71 10.20 1.33 -6.77
C VAL A 71 11.47 1.53 -5.94
N SER A 72 11.48 1.12 -4.68
CA SER A 72 12.61 1.26 -3.75
C SER A 72 13.51 0.02 -3.77
N ALA A 73 14.77 0.21 -4.12
CA ALA A 73 15.78 -0.84 -4.04
C ALA A 73 16.05 -1.27 -2.58
N SER A 74 15.98 -0.34 -1.62
CA SER A 74 16.17 -0.62 -0.20
C SER A 74 15.05 -1.50 0.36
N MET A 75 13.79 -1.27 -0.04
CA MET A 75 12.67 -2.14 0.33
C MET A 75 12.85 -3.55 -0.23
N LEU A 76 13.18 -3.68 -1.52
CA LEU A 76 13.41 -4.99 -2.14
C LEU A 76 14.62 -5.72 -1.54
N ALA A 77 15.65 -5.00 -1.10
CA ALA A 77 16.78 -5.59 -0.38
C ALA A 77 16.35 -6.15 0.99
N ALA A 78 15.49 -5.42 1.73
CA ALA A 78 14.92 -5.89 2.98
C ALA A 78 14.04 -7.13 2.77
N LEU A 79 13.17 -7.12 1.75
CA LEU A 79 12.38 -8.30 1.36
C LEU A 79 13.29 -9.50 1.06
N SER A 80 14.31 -9.31 0.23
CA SER A 80 15.25 -10.40 -0.13
C SER A 80 15.98 -10.98 1.08
N ALA A 81 16.26 -10.15 2.08
CA ALA A 81 16.87 -10.60 3.34
C ALA A 81 15.89 -11.40 4.22
N ALA A 82 14.61 -11.04 4.21
CA ALA A 82 13.55 -11.70 4.97
C ALA A 82 13.07 -13.00 4.29
N ASP A 83 12.98 -13.02 2.95
CA ASP A 83 12.57 -14.18 2.14
C ASP A 83 13.73 -15.16 1.91
N THR A 84 14.13 -15.85 2.97
CA THR A 84 15.28 -16.77 2.96
C THR A 84 15.11 -17.93 1.97
N ASP A 85 13.87 -18.34 1.71
CA ASP A 85 13.53 -19.43 0.79
C ASP A 85 13.36 -18.95 -0.65
N ARG A 86 13.45 -17.66 -0.89
CA ARG A 86 13.30 -17.01 -2.21
C ARG A 86 12.02 -17.40 -2.94
N ARG A 87 10.91 -17.35 -2.22
CA ARG A 87 9.58 -17.73 -2.70
C ARG A 87 8.86 -16.63 -3.45
N VAL A 88 9.26 -15.34 -3.21
CA VAL A 88 8.66 -14.18 -3.85
C VAL A 88 9.51 -13.75 -5.04
N THR A 89 8.87 -13.66 -6.22
CA THR A 89 9.51 -13.03 -7.38
C THR A 89 9.41 -11.51 -7.23
N THR A 90 10.54 -10.81 -7.30
CA THR A 90 10.58 -9.34 -7.14
C THR A 90 10.84 -8.63 -8.46
N VAL A 91 10.16 -7.52 -8.67
CA VAL A 91 10.36 -6.59 -9.79
C VAL A 91 10.70 -5.22 -9.24
N HIS A 92 11.84 -4.65 -9.65
CA HIS A 92 12.21 -3.28 -9.30
C HIS A 92 11.60 -2.34 -10.34
N GLY A 93 10.62 -1.53 -9.95
CA GLY A 93 9.95 -0.60 -10.84
C GLY A 93 8.75 0.09 -10.21
N ASP A 94 8.25 1.09 -10.93
CA ASP A 94 7.00 1.78 -10.56
C ASP A 94 5.78 0.91 -10.87
N MET A 95 4.84 0.83 -9.93
CA MET A 95 3.65 -0.02 -10.01
C MET A 95 2.63 0.42 -11.07
N VAL A 96 2.90 1.48 -11.82
CA VAL A 96 2.08 1.93 -12.95
C VAL A 96 2.79 1.65 -14.27
N ASP A 97 4.11 1.89 -14.33
CA ASP A 97 4.85 1.93 -15.59
C ASP A 97 5.48 0.57 -15.95
N VAL A 98 5.75 -0.28 -14.96
CA VAL A 98 6.53 -1.52 -15.15
C VAL A 98 5.84 -2.72 -14.50
N LEU A 99 4.58 -3.01 -14.88
CA LEU A 99 3.93 -4.21 -14.38
C LEU A 99 4.48 -5.49 -15.05
N PRO A 100 4.70 -6.58 -14.28
CA PRO A 100 5.04 -7.88 -14.84
C PRO A 100 3.88 -8.44 -15.68
N ALA A 101 4.23 -9.30 -16.65
CA ALA A 101 3.23 -9.90 -17.52
C ALA A 101 2.26 -10.80 -16.73
N GLY A 102 0.96 -10.54 -16.89
CA GLY A 102 -0.12 -11.36 -16.34
C GLY A 102 -0.30 -12.72 -17.05
N PRO A 103 -1.42 -13.40 -16.85
CA PRO A 103 -2.53 -12.96 -16.00
C PRO A 103 -2.32 -13.28 -14.51
N PHE A 104 -2.79 -12.42 -13.62
CA PHE A 104 -2.81 -12.63 -12.16
C PHE A 104 -4.25 -12.89 -11.69
N ASP A 105 -4.40 -13.86 -10.79
CA ASP A 105 -5.70 -14.16 -10.17
C ASP A 105 -6.11 -13.07 -9.16
N VAL A 106 -5.13 -12.54 -8.43
CA VAL A 106 -5.32 -11.44 -7.47
C VAL A 106 -4.18 -10.43 -7.63
N VAL A 107 -4.53 -9.18 -7.89
CA VAL A 107 -3.63 -8.03 -7.77
C VAL A 107 -4.05 -7.25 -6.53
N PHE A 108 -3.13 -6.82 -5.69
CA PHE A 108 -3.49 -6.06 -4.50
C PHE A 108 -2.48 -4.95 -4.19
N VAL A 109 -2.99 -3.90 -3.58
CA VAL A 109 -2.24 -2.79 -3.02
C VAL A 109 -2.74 -2.55 -1.60
N ALA A 110 -1.87 -2.79 -0.62
CA ALA A 110 -2.21 -2.78 0.80
C ALA A 110 -1.74 -1.50 1.48
N PHE A 111 -2.27 -1.25 2.67
CA PHE A 111 -1.78 -0.28 3.63
C PHE A 111 -1.54 1.13 3.03
N ASN A 112 -2.54 1.67 2.32
CA ASN A 112 -2.51 3.01 1.73
C ASN A 112 -1.46 3.22 0.61
N SER A 113 -0.78 2.18 0.15
CA SER A 113 0.31 2.34 -0.84
C SER A 113 -0.17 2.91 -2.18
N LEU A 114 -1.45 2.72 -2.55
CA LEU A 114 -2.03 3.41 -3.71
C LEU A 114 -1.91 4.93 -3.59
N PHE A 115 -2.06 5.47 -2.37
CA PHE A 115 -2.01 6.91 -2.12
C PHE A 115 -0.59 7.49 -2.19
N MET A 116 0.45 6.66 -2.19
CA MET A 116 1.83 7.09 -2.45
C MET A 116 2.04 7.51 -3.91
N LEU A 117 1.14 7.14 -4.82
CA LEU A 117 1.02 7.78 -6.13
C LEU A 117 0.43 9.19 -5.92
N ALA A 118 1.32 10.20 -5.92
CA ALA A 118 1.05 11.53 -5.38
C ALA A 118 0.13 12.43 -6.24
N ASP A 119 -0.50 11.88 -7.28
CA ASP A 119 -1.50 12.57 -8.09
C ASP A 119 -2.62 11.63 -8.57
N ALA A 120 -3.78 12.22 -8.91
CA ALA A 120 -4.97 11.49 -9.33
C ALA A 120 -4.76 10.73 -10.65
N ASP A 121 -4.00 11.30 -11.58
CA ASP A 121 -3.77 10.70 -12.88
C ASP A 121 -2.92 9.44 -12.77
N ARG A 122 -1.91 9.43 -11.88
CA ARG A 122 -1.11 8.24 -11.57
C ARG A 122 -1.94 7.16 -10.90
N GLN A 123 -2.82 7.53 -9.94
CA GLN A 123 -3.72 6.55 -9.30
C GLN A 123 -4.70 5.95 -10.31
N ARG A 124 -5.28 6.78 -11.18
CA ARG A 124 -6.13 6.31 -12.28
C ARG A 124 -5.38 5.40 -13.25
N ALA A 125 -4.14 5.77 -13.61
CA ALA A 125 -3.29 4.96 -14.48
C ALA A 125 -2.95 3.59 -13.85
N CYS A 126 -2.83 3.50 -12.51
CA CYS A 126 -2.66 2.24 -11.80
C CYS A 126 -3.84 1.28 -12.04
N PHE A 127 -5.09 1.77 -11.97
CA PHE A 127 -6.26 0.95 -12.30
C PHE A 127 -6.22 0.45 -13.74
N ALA A 128 -5.82 1.31 -14.69
CA ALA A 128 -5.69 0.93 -16.09
C ALA A 128 -4.60 -0.13 -16.29
N ALA A 129 -3.44 0.04 -15.66
CA ALA A 129 -2.34 -0.91 -15.75
C ALA A 129 -2.73 -2.28 -15.16
N VAL A 130 -3.38 -2.28 -13.98
CA VAL A 130 -3.87 -3.51 -13.33
C VAL A 130 -4.86 -4.25 -14.22
N ALA A 131 -5.79 -3.54 -14.85
CA ALA A 131 -6.78 -4.16 -15.74
C ALA A 131 -6.14 -4.95 -16.91
N THR A 132 -4.92 -4.58 -17.35
CA THR A 132 -4.21 -5.29 -18.43
C THR A 132 -3.57 -6.60 -18.00
N VAL A 133 -3.31 -6.77 -16.70
CA VAL A 133 -2.59 -7.95 -16.16
C VAL A 133 -3.48 -8.85 -15.30
N LEU A 134 -4.73 -8.45 -15.06
CA LEU A 134 -5.68 -9.23 -14.28
C LEU A 134 -6.24 -10.38 -15.11
N ALA A 135 -6.36 -11.56 -14.52
CA ALA A 135 -7.01 -12.70 -15.14
C ALA A 135 -8.53 -12.45 -15.33
N PRO A 136 -9.18 -13.08 -16.33
CA PRO A 136 -10.64 -13.08 -16.39
C PRO A 136 -11.25 -13.58 -15.07
N GLY A 137 -12.14 -12.79 -14.47
CA GLY A 137 -12.72 -13.08 -13.16
C GLY A 137 -11.77 -12.85 -11.97
N GLY A 138 -10.56 -12.36 -12.20
CA GLY A 138 -9.59 -11.99 -11.15
C GLY A 138 -10.05 -10.81 -10.33
N SER A 139 -9.34 -10.58 -9.23
CA SER A 139 -9.67 -9.54 -8.25
C SER A 139 -8.55 -8.51 -8.13
N PHE A 140 -8.90 -7.22 -8.15
CA PHE A 140 -8.02 -6.14 -7.71
C PHE A 140 -8.45 -5.66 -6.33
N VAL A 141 -7.57 -5.73 -5.35
CA VAL A 141 -7.85 -5.35 -3.96
C VAL A 141 -7.12 -4.05 -3.62
N VAL A 142 -7.85 -3.09 -3.09
CA VAL A 142 -7.31 -1.82 -2.58
C VAL A 142 -7.66 -1.69 -1.11
N GLU A 143 -6.64 -1.62 -0.25
CA GLU A 143 -6.77 -1.31 1.17
C GLU A 143 -6.27 0.11 1.44
N ALA A 144 -7.13 0.98 1.95
CA ALA A 144 -6.78 2.36 2.24
C ALA A 144 -7.66 2.98 3.34
N PHE A 145 -7.17 4.07 3.94
CA PHE A 145 -7.99 4.86 4.84
C PHE A 145 -9.08 5.63 4.08
N VAL A 146 -10.18 5.90 4.77
CA VAL A 146 -11.24 6.80 4.28
C VAL A 146 -10.92 8.21 4.77
N PRO A 147 -10.78 9.20 3.87
CA PRO A 147 -10.50 10.56 4.28
C PRO A 147 -11.66 11.15 5.09
N TRP A 148 -11.33 11.97 6.09
CA TRP A 148 -12.31 12.68 6.91
C TRP A 148 -13.26 13.53 6.06
N ASP A 149 -14.52 13.65 6.51
CA ASP A 149 -15.50 14.53 5.89
C ASP A 149 -16.09 15.50 6.91
N PRO A 150 -15.87 16.82 6.77
CA PRO A 150 -15.00 17.49 5.80
C PRO A 150 -13.50 17.18 6.02
N PRO A 151 -12.67 17.21 4.96
CA PRO A 151 -11.25 16.97 5.08
C PRO A 151 -10.58 18.01 6.01
N ARG A 152 -9.75 17.54 6.92
CA ARG A 152 -8.95 18.44 7.75
C ARG A 152 -7.73 18.91 6.96
N GLY A 153 -7.44 20.20 7.00
CA GLY A 153 -6.26 20.81 6.38
C GLY A 153 -5.34 21.46 7.41
N GLY A 154 -4.13 21.82 6.96
CA GLY A 154 -3.16 22.55 7.76
C GLY A 154 -2.05 21.68 8.36
N PRO A 155 -1.20 22.29 9.22
CA PRO A 155 -0.12 21.58 9.90
C PRO A 155 -0.63 20.68 11.03
N HIS A 156 -0.01 19.51 11.16
CA HIS A 156 -0.27 18.57 12.25
C HIS A 156 1.03 17.95 12.73
N VAL A 157 1.12 17.71 14.05
CA VAL A 157 2.24 16.97 14.66
C VAL A 157 1.68 15.97 15.65
N GLU A 158 2.10 14.74 15.53
CA GLU A 158 1.64 13.62 16.34
C GLU A 158 2.82 12.81 16.88
N LEU A 159 2.72 12.39 18.15
CA LEU A 159 3.64 11.43 18.74
C LEU A 159 3.33 10.02 18.22
N ARG A 160 4.32 9.36 17.58
CA ARG A 160 4.19 7.99 17.09
C ARG A 160 4.69 6.97 18.10
N SER A 161 5.86 7.21 18.68
CA SER A 161 6.42 6.37 19.72
C SER A 161 7.37 7.15 20.61
N MET A 162 7.56 6.68 21.85
CA MET A 162 8.49 7.26 22.79
C MET A 162 9.04 6.20 23.73
N THR A 163 10.37 6.18 23.88
CA THR A 163 11.11 5.42 24.89
C THR A 163 11.95 6.37 25.73
N THR A 164 12.82 5.84 26.59
CA THR A 164 13.72 6.68 27.43
C THR A 164 14.78 7.41 26.63
N ASP A 165 15.12 6.91 25.44
CA ASP A 165 16.23 7.37 24.60
C ASP A 165 15.84 7.69 23.15
N ARG A 166 14.56 7.48 22.78
CA ARG A 166 14.07 7.68 21.41
C ARG A 166 12.65 8.28 21.39
N VAL A 167 12.44 9.25 20.51
CA VAL A 167 11.13 9.81 20.18
C VAL A 167 10.93 9.79 18.66
N VAL A 168 9.76 9.33 18.21
CA VAL A 168 9.36 9.42 16.80
C VAL A 168 8.10 10.28 16.73
N LEU A 169 8.19 11.36 15.95
CA LEU A 169 7.08 12.25 15.64
C LEU A 169 6.68 12.06 14.17
N ALA A 170 5.39 12.20 13.88
CA ALA A 170 4.90 12.48 12.53
C ALA A 170 4.53 13.96 12.45
N ALA A 171 5.12 14.69 11.51
CA ALA A 171 4.80 16.08 11.24
C ALA A 171 4.39 16.23 9.78
N ASP A 172 3.20 16.77 9.51
CA ASP A 172 2.68 16.89 8.16
C ASP A 172 1.97 18.22 7.88
N LEU A 173 1.88 18.51 6.59
CA LEU A 173 1.09 19.58 6.01
C LEU A 173 0.05 18.96 5.10
N THR A 174 -1.21 19.08 5.47
CA THR A 174 -2.34 18.58 4.73
C THR A 174 -2.97 19.70 3.88
N ASP A 175 -3.06 19.48 2.58
CA ASP A 175 -3.82 20.30 1.64
C ASP A 175 -5.13 19.58 1.30
N SER A 176 -6.23 20.03 1.92
CA SER A 176 -7.55 19.42 1.73
C SER A 176 -8.15 19.72 0.35
N VAL A 177 -7.71 20.76 -0.35
CA VAL A 177 -8.20 21.10 -1.70
C VAL A 177 -7.59 20.17 -2.74
N ASN A 178 -6.26 19.96 -2.66
CA ASN A 178 -5.53 19.08 -3.58
C ASN A 178 -5.48 17.62 -3.08
N GLN A 179 -6.09 17.33 -1.92
CA GLN A 179 -6.12 15.99 -1.31
C GLN A 179 -4.71 15.42 -1.04
N THR A 180 -3.74 16.27 -0.67
CA THR A 180 -2.36 15.83 -0.47
C THR A 180 -1.87 16.02 0.97
N VAL A 181 -0.96 15.13 1.37
CA VAL A 181 -0.19 15.25 2.62
C VAL A 181 1.29 15.22 2.27
N ASN A 182 2.02 16.20 2.80
CA ASN A 182 3.48 16.23 2.78
C ASN A 182 3.97 16.07 4.20
N GLY A 183 4.57 14.96 4.53
CA GLY A 183 4.95 14.64 5.90
C GLY A 183 6.38 14.18 6.07
N GLN A 184 6.77 14.11 7.35
CA GLN A 184 8.04 13.59 7.83
C GLN A 184 7.81 12.74 9.06
N PHE A 185 8.33 11.53 9.11
CA PHE A 185 8.67 10.94 10.39
C PHE A 185 10.00 11.52 10.86
N ILE A 186 10.00 12.11 12.03
CA ILE A 186 11.16 12.74 12.67
C ILE A 186 11.60 11.84 13.80
N GLU A 187 12.74 11.20 13.63
CA GLU A 187 13.32 10.29 14.61
C GLU A 187 14.42 11.03 15.38
N LEU A 188 14.24 11.11 16.68
CA LEU A 188 15.15 11.70 17.67
C LEU A 188 15.66 10.57 18.56
N VAL A 189 16.97 10.27 18.50
CA VAL A 189 17.63 9.28 19.36
C VAL A 189 18.70 9.99 20.16
N ASP A 190 18.77 9.72 21.48
CA ASP A 190 19.78 10.35 22.32
C ASP A 190 21.21 10.11 21.81
N GLY A 191 21.99 11.16 21.73
CA GLY A 191 23.35 11.12 21.23
C GLY A 191 23.50 10.85 19.72
N GLN A 192 22.42 10.80 18.94
CA GLN A 192 22.46 10.57 17.49
C GLN A 192 21.96 11.80 16.71
N PRO A 193 22.39 11.98 15.46
CA PRO A 193 21.79 12.96 14.57
C PRO A 193 20.30 12.67 14.33
N VAL A 194 19.50 13.74 14.19
CA VAL A 194 18.10 13.65 13.80
C VAL A 194 17.97 12.97 12.43
N ARG A 195 17.05 12.02 12.30
CA ARG A 195 16.70 11.38 11.03
C ARG A 195 15.35 11.88 10.55
N LEU A 196 15.30 12.30 9.28
CA LEU A 196 14.09 12.72 8.60
C LEU A 196 13.71 11.68 7.55
N ARG A 197 12.46 11.20 7.63
CA ARG A 197 11.90 10.19 6.72
C ARG A 197 10.68 10.76 6.04
N PRO A 198 10.86 11.39 4.86
CA PRO A 198 9.77 12.09 4.17
C PRO A 198 8.77 11.13 3.56
N TYR A 199 7.51 11.54 3.53
CA TYR A 199 6.46 10.91 2.75
C TYR A 199 5.58 11.96 2.07
N VAL A 200 5.06 11.59 0.91
CA VAL A 200 4.08 12.38 0.17
C VAL A 200 2.98 11.41 -0.25
N LEU A 201 1.75 11.78 0.02
CA LEU A 201 0.61 11.00 -0.46
C LEU A 201 -0.50 11.93 -0.97
N ARG A 202 -1.34 11.38 -1.85
CA ARG A 202 -2.62 11.94 -2.23
C ARG A 202 -3.71 10.94 -1.91
N TRP A 203 -4.63 11.30 -1.01
CA TRP A 203 -5.75 10.42 -0.73
C TRP A 203 -6.84 10.54 -1.79
N SER A 204 -7.61 9.46 -1.95
CA SER A 204 -8.81 9.43 -2.78
C SER A 204 -9.98 8.89 -1.99
N ARG A 205 -11.18 9.43 -2.29
CA ARG A 205 -12.41 8.89 -1.71
C ARG A 205 -12.77 7.57 -2.39
N PRO A 206 -13.44 6.65 -1.70
CA PRO A 206 -13.92 5.40 -2.31
C PRO A 206 -14.69 5.61 -3.63
N ALA A 207 -15.49 6.66 -3.74
CA ALA A 207 -16.23 6.98 -4.96
C ALA A 207 -15.32 7.39 -6.15
N GLU A 208 -14.16 8.03 -5.89
CA GLU A 208 -13.18 8.33 -6.95
C GLU A 208 -12.55 7.02 -7.47
N LEU A 209 -12.20 6.10 -6.54
CA LEU A 209 -11.64 4.79 -6.90
C LEU A 209 -12.64 3.97 -7.73
N ASP A 210 -13.93 4.00 -7.36
CA ASP A 210 -15.00 3.32 -8.10
C ASP A 210 -15.16 3.87 -9.52
N ALA A 211 -15.07 5.19 -9.68
CA ALA A 211 -15.15 5.82 -10.99
C ALA A 211 -13.95 5.43 -11.88
N TRP A 212 -12.73 5.34 -11.32
CA TRP A 212 -11.55 4.89 -12.05
C TRP A 212 -11.61 3.41 -12.42
N ALA A 213 -12.10 2.58 -11.50
CA ALA A 213 -12.34 1.16 -11.77
C ALA A 213 -13.31 1.00 -12.95
N ALA A 214 -14.46 1.68 -12.90
CA ALA A 214 -15.46 1.62 -13.97
C ALA A 214 -14.92 2.08 -15.34
N ALA A 215 -14.08 3.14 -15.35
CA ALA A 215 -13.46 3.65 -16.57
C ALA A 215 -12.47 2.66 -17.21
N THR A 216 -11.98 1.66 -16.46
CA THR A 216 -11.03 0.63 -16.93
C THR A 216 -11.66 -0.75 -17.12
N GLY A 217 -13.00 -0.85 -17.04
CA GLY A 217 -13.72 -2.12 -17.18
C GLY A 217 -13.72 -2.98 -15.91
N LEU A 218 -13.25 -2.42 -14.78
CA LEU A 218 -13.38 -3.05 -13.48
C LEU A 218 -14.67 -2.56 -12.80
N ARG A 219 -15.24 -3.39 -11.93
CA ARG A 219 -16.42 -3.01 -11.15
C ARG A 219 -16.20 -3.37 -9.68
N LEU A 220 -16.72 -2.54 -8.79
CA LEU A 220 -16.76 -2.89 -7.37
C LEU A 220 -17.61 -4.15 -7.18
N GLY A 221 -16.99 -5.19 -6.65
CA GLY A 221 -17.67 -6.41 -6.25
C GLY A 221 -18.12 -6.32 -4.78
N GLU A 222 -17.16 -6.03 -3.90
CA GLU A 222 -17.38 -5.97 -2.45
C GLU A 222 -16.55 -4.85 -1.83
N ARG A 223 -17.04 -4.26 -0.73
CA ARG A 223 -16.28 -3.34 0.10
C ARG A 223 -16.53 -3.64 1.57
N PHE A 224 -15.45 -3.74 2.32
CA PHE A 224 -15.45 -4.00 3.76
C PHE A 224 -14.73 -2.87 4.49
N ALA A 225 -15.01 -2.72 5.79
CA ALA A 225 -14.27 -1.79 6.65
C ALA A 225 -12.86 -2.30 7.00
N ASP A 226 -12.67 -3.63 6.95
CA ASP A 226 -11.40 -4.29 7.23
C ASP A 226 -11.29 -5.66 6.52
N VAL A 227 -10.13 -6.30 6.63
CA VAL A 227 -9.86 -7.63 6.07
C VAL A 227 -10.61 -8.78 6.78
N ARG A 228 -11.26 -8.52 7.91
CA ARG A 228 -12.15 -9.48 8.60
C ARG A 228 -13.58 -9.42 8.07
N ARG A 229 -13.80 -8.63 7.00
CA ARG A 229 -15.08 -8.44 6.31
C ARG A 229 -16.13 -7.74 7.17
N ALA A 230 -15.72 -6.87 8.11
CA ALA A 230 -16.65 -6.00 8.81
C ALA A 230 -17.43 -5.13 7.78
N PRO A 231 -18.74 -4.89 8.00
CA PRO A 231 -19.53 -4.06 7.08
C PRO A 231 -18.94 -2.67 6.92
N PHE A 232 -18.76 -2.22 5.67
CA PHE A 232 -18.38 -0.85 5.38
C PHE A 232 -19.57 0.08 5.55
N THR A 233 -19.36 1.19 6.25
CA THR A 233 -20.33 2.28 6.47
C THR A 233 -19.66 3.63 6.21
N ASP A 234 -20.46 4.70 6.18
CA ASP A 234 -19.94 6.07 6.00
C ASP A 234 -18.99 6.51 7.13
N ASP A 235 -19.07 5.89 8.30
CA ASP A 235 -18.20 6.15 9.45
C ASP A 235 -16.95 5.27 9.48
N SER A 236 -16.77 4.35 8.51
CA SER A 236 -15.63 3.45 8.48
C SER A 236 -14.34 4.24 8.23
N PRO A 237 -13.30 4.14 9.11
CA PRO A 237 -12.05 4.87 8.93
C PRO A 237 -11.14 4.28 7.85
N PHE A 238 -11.39 3.04 7.44
CA PHE A 238 -10.66 2.29 6.41
C PHE A 238 -11.63 1.57 5.50
N HIS A 239 -11.14 1.19 4.34
CA HIS A 239 -11.85 0.29 3.44
C HIS A 239 -10.92 -0.75 2.81
N VAL A 240 -11.49 -1.92 2.55
CA VAL A 240 -10.93 -2.96 1.69
C VAL A 240 -11.91 -3.14 0.54
N SER A 241 -11.55 -2.63 -0.62
CA SER A 241 -12.39 -2.69 -1.82
C SER A 241 -11.88 -3.78 -2.75
N VAL A 242 -12.77 -4.67 -3.17
CA VAL A 242 -12.49 -5.75 -4.12
C VAL A 242 -13.16 -5.41 -5.44
N TYR A 243 -12.35 -5.08 -6.44
CA TYR A 243 -12.80 -4.85 -7.81
C TYR A 243 -12.61 -6.12 -8.64
N ARG A 244 -13.49 -6.35 -9.61
CA ARG A 244 -13.44 -7.52 -10.49
C ARG A 244 -13.50 -7.08 -11.95
N GLY A 245 -12.83 -7.82 -12.84
CA GLY A 245 -13.02 -7.68 -14.28
C GLY A 245 -14.48 -7.88 -14.66
N ALA A 246 -14.95 -7.11 -15.64
CA ALA A 246 -16.28 -7.23 -16.20
C ALA A 246 -16.43 -8.53 -17.01
#